data_fad53b8b2daaf5b0814b062472ca88da
#
_entry.id   fad53b8b2daaf5b0814b062472ca88da
#
_cell.length_a   1.000
_cell.length_b   1.000
_cell.length_c   1.000
_cell.angle_alpha   90.00
_cell.angle_beta   90.00
_cell.angle_gamma   90.00
#
_symmetry.space_group_name_H-M   'P 1'
#
loop_
_entity.id
_entity.type
_entity.pdbx_description
1 polymer ?
#
loop_
_entity_poly.entity_id
_entity_poly.type
_entity_poly.pdbx_seq_one_letter_code
_entity_poly.pdbx_strand_id
1 'polypeptide(L)'
;MAGRVHFSTRRKLSYSSGVLALVSCGLLAGCIGLVGGDQPPPNIPPEAPNVVSLDPQNWYIFYSAEMPPHPNADGEGAWSFEFPSSETGGHVNYVQTPFNATTTLHNVNITFKVESVAPQYVVIDPADIPPATLHVFFEQQNDNLSNANGRWWAGASQYNLGSKDNTAVTYSVPLTPDQWSNVLGQRDAQSFYSALQNIGWIGMTFGGQYFWGHGVALASGSAKYILVGFQVN
;
A
#
# COMPACT_ATOMS: atom_id res chain seq x y z
N MET A 1 45.66 32.43 -9.88
CA MET A 1 45.47 32.96 -8.52
C MET A 1 44.67 31.98 -7.70
N ALA A 2 45.26 31.60 -6.59
CA ALA A 2 44.84 30.53 -5.71
C ALA A 2 43.75 30.96 -4.73
N GLY A 3 42.89 30.02 -4.33
CA GLY A 3 41.97 30.20 -3.22
C GLY A 3 41.46 28.83 -2.72
N ARG A 4 42.33 28.18 -1.93
CA ARG A 4 41.92 27.02 -1.10
C ARG A 4 41.20 27.55 0.13
N VAL A 5 40.05 26.94 0.48
CA VAL A 5 39.52 27.01 1.85
C VAL A 5 39.25 25.59 2.33
N HIS A 6 40.04 25.16 3.30
CA HIS A 6 39.84 24.00 4.18
C HIS A 6 38.94 24.42 5.34
N PHE A 7 37.93 23.65 5.66
CA PHE A 7 37.38 23.58 7.02
C PHE A 7 37.17 22.13 7.44
N SER A 8 38.07 21.72 8.34
CA SER A 8 37.93 20.49 9.12
C SER A 8 37.34 20.88 10.48
N THR A 9 36.23 20.20 10.86
CA THR A 9 35.81 20.23 12.27
C THR A 9 35.33 18.84 12.68
N ARG A 10 36.25 18.10 13.31
CA ARG A 10 35.93 16.85 14.03
C ARG A 10 35.24 17.22 15.34
N ARG A 11 34.01 16.75 15.58
CA ARG A 11 33.44 16.73 16.93
C ARG A 11 33.60 15.33 17.51
N LYS A 12 34.31 15.30 18.64
CA LYS A 12 34.42 14.13 19.54
C LYS A 12 33.11 13.98 20.31
N LEU A 13 32.50 12.81 20.24
CA LEU A 13 31.45 12.40 21.17
C LEU A 13 32.09 11.71 22.37
N SER A 14 31.85 12.26 23.55
CA SER A 14 32.23 11.67 24.84
C SER A 14 31.11 10.69 25.28
N TYR A 15 31.50 9.48 25.58
CA TYR A 15 30.65 8.49 26.26
C TYR A 15 30.70 8.77 27.79
N SER A 16 29.54 8.94 28.38
CA SER A 16 29.35 8.97 29.82
C SER A 16 28.79 7.61 30.27
N SER A 17 29.59 6.95 31.11
CA SER A 17 29.24 5.70 31.78
C SER A 17 28.27 6.00 32.95
N GLY A 18 27.08 5.45 32.91
CA GLY A 18 26.09 5.53 33.98
C GLY A 18 25.91 4.19 34.70
N VAL A 19 26.03 4.26 35.96
CA VAL A 19 26.11 3.30 37.07
C VAL A 19 24.96 2.31 37.11
N LEU A 20 25.33 1.03 37.33
CA LEU A 20 24.49 -0.10 37.63
C LEU A 20 23.98 -0.01 39.08
N ALA A 21 22.66 0.04 39.27
CA ALA A 21 22.07 -0.14 40.59
C ALA A 21 21.34 -1.50 40.65
N LEU A 22 21.95 -2.42 41.41
CA LEU A 22 21.35 -3.68 41.83
C LEU A 22 20.35 -3.40 42.97
N VAL A 23 19.08 -3.73 42.74
CA VAL A 23 18.09 -3.86 43.82
C VAL A 23 17.69 -5.32 43.93
N SER A 24 18.19 -5.94 44.94
CA SER A 24 17.73 -7.27 45.46
C SER A 24 16.50 -7.07 46.29
N CYS A 25 15.40 -7.75 45.99
CA CYS A 25 14.29 -7.88 46.94
C CYS A 25 13.61 -9.25 46.82
N GLY A 26 13.80 -10.04 47.82
CA GLY A 26 12.84 -10.80 48.62
C GLY A 26 12.03 -11.89 47.93
N LEU A 27 12.47 -13.14 48.19
CA LEU A 27 11.64 -14.36 48.10
C LEU A 27 10.47 -14.28 49.10
N LEU A 28 9.26 -14.38 48.60
CA LEU A 28 8.10 -14.87 49.34
C LEU A 28 7.47 -16.01 48.55
N ALA A 29 7.72 -17.21 49.02
CA ALA A 29 7.08 -18.43 48.57
C ALA A 29 5.62 -18.44 49.07
N GLY A 30 4.68 -18.30 48.14
CA GLY A 30 3.27 -18.53 48.34
C GLY A 30 2.79 -19.58 47.35
N CYS A 31 2.84 -20.86 47.70
CA CYS A 31 2.16 -21.92 46.97
C CYS A 31 0.65 -21.75 47.10
N ILE A 32 -0.01 -21.19 46.11
CA ILE A 32 -1.44 -21.38 45.90
C ILE A 32 -1.56 -22.15 44.59
N GLY A 33 -1.82 -23.46 44.71
CA GLY A 33 -2.17 -24.31 43.58
C GLY A 33 -3.52 -23.88 43.00
N LEU A 34 -3.49 -23.06 41.96
CA LEU A 34 -4.61 -22.92 41.07
C LEU A 34 -4.49 -24.00 40.01
N VAL A 35 -5.26 -25.06 40.16
CA VAL A 35 -5.59 -25.97 39.05
C VAL A 35 -6.44 -25.16 38.09
N GLY A 36 -5.77 -24.39 37.25
CA GLY A 36 -6.37 -23.80 36.07
C GLY A 36 -6.54 -24.92 35.04
N GLY A 37 -7.74 -25.46 34.89
CA GLY A 37 -8.05 -26.31 33.77
C GLY A 37 -7.77 -25.52 32.50
N ASP A 38 -6.96 -26.12 31.63
CA ASP A 38 -6.74 -25.61 30.25
C ASP A 38 -8.09 -25.53 29.52
N GLN A 39 -8.82 -24.43 29.70
CA GLN A 39 -9.91 -24.12 28.77
C GLN A 39 -9.26 -23.81 27.44
N PRO A 40 -9.64 -24.54 26.37
CA PRO A 40 -9.20 -24.16 25.06
C PRO A 40 -9.57 -22.68 24.82
N PRO A 41 -8.70 -21.90 24.15
CA PRO A 41 -9.00 -20.49 23.86
C PRO A 41 -10.37 -20.42 23.20
N PRO A 42 -11.19 -19.40 23.52
CA PRO A 42 -12.50 -19.24 22.94
C PRO A 42 -12.35 -19.26 21.42
N ASN A 43 -13.17 -20.10 20.77
CA ASN A 43 -13.23 -20.16 19.31
C ASN A 43 -13.91 -18.87 18.81
N ILE A 44 -13.12 -17.79 18.65
CA ILE A 44 -13.59 -16.52 18.10
C ILE A 44 -13.79 -16.79 16.61
N PRO A 45 -15.03 -16.70 16.10
CA PRO A 45 -15.25 -16.81 14.66
C PRO A 45 -14.37 -15.79 13.94
N PRO A 46 -13.77 -16.12 12.77
CA PRO A 46 -13.06 -15.16 11.99
C PRO A 46 -14.00 -13.97 11.69
N GLU A 47 -13.50 -12.76 11.92
CA GLU A 47 -14.23 -11.53 11.68
C GLU A 47 -14.63 -11.47 10.20
N ALA A 48 -15.89 -11.10 9.93
CA ALA A 48 -16.37 -11.01 8.55
C ALA A 48 -15.57 -9.95 7.79
N PRO A 49 -15.07 -10.26 6.59
CA PRO A 49 -14.28 -9.30 5.82
C PRO A 49 -15.11 -8.04 5.48
N ASN A 50 -14.46 -6.87 5.49
CA ASN A 50 -15.04 -5.65 4.93
C ASN A 50 -14.99 -5.77 3.41
N VAL A 51 -16.08 -6.22 2.80
CA VAL A 51 -16.21 -6.31 1.35
C VAL A 51 -16.43 -4.91 0.79
N VAL A 52 -15.50 -4.43 0.00
CA VAL A 52 -15.61 -3.14 -0.68
C VAL A 52 -16.54 -3.26 -1.87
N SER A 53 -17.47 -2.33 -2.02
CA SER A 53 -18.40 -2.31 -3.15
C SER A 53 -17.65 -2.25 -4.49
N LEU A 54 -18.04 -3.07 -5.44
CA LEU A 54 -17.52 -3.03 -6.82
C LEU A 54 -18.43 -2.22 -7.77
N ASP A 55 -19.39 -1.45 -7.24
CA ASP A 55 -20.10 -0.46 -8.05
C ASP A 55 -19.10 0.57 -8.60
N PRO A 56 -18.91 0.67 -9.92
CA PRO A 56 -17.93 1.56 -10.53
C PRO A 56 -18.14 3.05 -10.14
N GLN A 57 -19.36 3.45 -9.79
CA GLN A 57 -19.64 4.83 -9.36
C GLN A 57 -19.03 5.16 -8.00
N ASN A 58 -18.65 4.17 -7.20
CA ASN A 58 -17.98 4.34 -5.92
C ASN A 58 -16.44 4.36 -6.06
N TRP A 59 -15.93 4.09 -7.27
CA TRP A 59 -14.51 4.10 -7.57
C TRP A 59 -14.13 5.32 -8.41
N TYR A 60 -12.99 5.89 -8.11
CA TYR A 60 -12.51 7.14 -8.73
C TYR A 60 -11.12 6.91 -9.32
N ILE A 61 -10.91 7.46 -10.52
CA ILE A 61 -9.61 7.48 -11.20
C ILE A 61 -9.04 8.89 -11.04
N PHE A 62 -8.01 9.05 -10.17
CA PHE A 62 -7.44 10.34 -9.83
C PHE A 62 -6.02 10.52 -10.38
N TYR A 63 -5.62 11.77 -10.55
CA TYR A 63 -4.29 12.19 -10.99
C TYR A 63 -3.84 11.54 -12.31
N SER A 64 -4.79 11.07 -13.10
CA SER A 64 -4.60 10.37 -14.37
C SER A 64 -4.92 11.30 -15.53
N ALA A 65 -4.36 11.04 -16.71
CA ALA A 65 -4.64 11.79 -17.92
C ALA A 65 -5.30 10.89 -18.98
N GLU A 66 -6.21 11.45 -19.77
CA GLU A 66 -6.99 10.72 -20.80
C GLU A 66 -7.76 9.51 -20.24
N MET A 67 -8.17 9.61 -18.96
CA MET A 67 -8.94 8.59 -18.27
C MET A 67 -10.32 9.14 -17.87
N PRO A 68 -11.38 8.31 -17.87
CA PRO A 68 -12.66 8.70 -17.31
C PRO A 68 -12.54 8.88 -15.77
N PRO A 69 -13.41 9.69 -15.14
CA PRO A 69 -13.37 9.88 -13.68
C PRO A 69 -13.73 8.62 -12.88
N HIS A 70 -14.46 7.67 -13.48
CA HIS A 70 -14.86 6.40 -12.91
C HIS A 70 -14.54 5.25 -13.88
N PRO A 71 -14.25 4.04 -13.36
CA PRO A 71 -14.18 2.85 -14.20
C PRO A 71 -15.53 2.53 -14.85
N ASN A 72 -15.53 1.63 -15.82
CA ASN A 72 -16.72 1.14 -16.47
C ASN A 72 -17.22 -0.13 -15.78
N ALA A 73 -18.54 -0.37 -15.75
CA ALA A 73 -19.09 -1.66 -15.35
C ALA A 73 -18.64 -2.76 -16.34
N ASP A 74 -18.23 -3.91 -15.80
CA ASP A 74 -17.72 -5.06 -16.60
C ASP A 74 -18.49 -6.36 -16.28
N GLY A 75 -19.81 -6.28 -16.26
CA GLY A 75 -20.68 -7.43 -15.97
C GLY A 75 -20.49 -7.99 -14.53
N GLU A 76 -21.34 -8.89 -14.10
CA GLU A 76 -21.25 -9.74 -12.89
C GLU A 76 -20.62 -9.12 -11.63
N GLY A 77 -20.83 -7.80 -11.39
CA GLY A 77 -20.28 -7.11 -10.22
C GLY A 77 -18.78 -6.79 -10.29
N ALA A 78 -18.20 -6.76 -11.48
CA ALA A 78 -16.85 -6.30 -11.75
C ALA A 78 -16.85 -4.89 -12.37
N TRP A 79 -15.68 -4.23 -12.33
CA TRP A 79 -15.46 -3.02 -13.10
C TRP A 79 -14.09 -3.03 -13.80
N SER A 80 -13.95 -2.22 -14.82
CA SER A 80 -12.74 -2.19 -15.64
C SER A 80 -12.39 -0.81 -16.18
N PHE A 81 -11.15 -0.69 -16.63
CA PHE A 81 -10.69 0.40 -17.49
C PHE A 81 -9.65 -0.11 -18.50
N GLU A 82 -9.56 0.59 -19.64
CA GLU A 82 -8.48 0.39 -20.61
C GLU A 82 -7.28 1.24 -20.21
N PHE A 83 -6.06 0.66 -20.28
CA PHE A 83 -4.84 1.45 -20.12
C PHE A 83 -4.71 2.43 -21.30
N PRO A 84 -4.51 3.72 -21.01
CA PRO A 84 -4.42 4.74 -22.06
C PRO A 84 -3.10 4.66 -22.82
N SER A 85 -3.08 5.25 -24.01
CA SER A 85 -1.87 5.38 -24.83
C SER A 85 -0.97 6.50 -24.33
N SER A 86 0.34 6.23 -24.25
CA SER A 86 1.34 7.27 -23.96
C SER A 86 1.52 8.25 -25.11
N GLU A 87 1.17 7.87 -26.33
CA GLU A 87 1.25 8.77 -27.51
C GLU A 87 0.33 9.97 -27.39
N THR A 88 -0.81 9.82 -26.70
CA THR A 88 -1.75 10.93 -26.43
C THR A 88 -1.45 11.66 -25.12
N GLY A 89 -0.40 11.25 -24.38
CA GLY A 89 -0.09 11.76 -23.06
C GLY A 89 -0.95 11.12 -21.96
N GLY A 90 -1.70 10.06 -22.29
CA GLY A 90 -2.54 9.34 -21.34
C GLY A 90 -1.73 8.54 -20.34
N HIS A 91 -2.25 8.43 -19.11
CA HIS A 91 -1.72 7.55 -18.07
C HIS A 91 -2.74 7.31 -16.96
N VAL A 92 -2.61 6.21 -16.23
CA VAL A 92 -3.37 5.92 -15.03
C VAL A 92 -2.45 5.93 -13.81
N ASN A 93 -2.83 6.67 -12.76
CA ASN A 93 -2.06 6.79 -11.51
C ASN A 93 -2.76 6.10 -10.35
N TYR A 94 -3.94 6.61 -9.92
CA TYR A 94 -4.67 6.17 -8.75
C TYR A 94 -6.06 5.70 -9.13
N VAL A 95 -6.46 4.53 -8.63
CA VAL A 95 -7.84 4.04 -8.72
C VAL A 95 -8.28 3.65 -7.32
N GLN A 96 -9.21 4.40 -6.73
CA GLN A 96 -9.51 4.32 -5.31
C GLN A 96 -11.00 4.51 -5.02
N THR A 97 -11.39 4.06 -3.82
CA THR A 97 -12.76 4.16 -3.30
C THR A 97 -12.73 4.71 -1.87
N PRO A 98 -13.73 5.47 -1.43
CA PRO A 98 -13.89 5.80 -0.02
C PRO A 98 -13.97 4.54 0.82
N PHE A 99 -13.26 4.54 1.94
CA PHE A 99 -13.25 3.41 2.86
C PHE A 99 -13.24 3.90 4.30
N ASN A 100 -14.03 3.25 5.15
CA ASN A 100 -14.04 3.51 6.58
C ASN A 100 -13.99 2.16 7.31
N ALA A 101 -12.91 1.92 8.02
CA ALA A 101 -12.75 0.69 8.78
C ALA A 101 -13.72 0.64 9.96
N THR A 102 -14.46 -0.45 10.09
CA THR A 102 -15.35 -0.72 11.23
C THR A 102 -14.77 -1.72 12.21
N THR A 103 -13.66 -2.37 11.85
CA THR A 103 -13.03 -3.46 12.58
C THR A 103 -11.50 -3.34 12.52
N THR A 104 -10.79 -4.16 13.27
CA THR A 104 -9.34 -4.30 13.13
C THR A 104 -9.00 -4.91 11.77
N LEU A 105 -8.08 -4.30 11.06
CA LEU A 105 -7.69 -4.72 9.72
C LEU A 105 -6.37 -5.50 9.74
N HIS A 106 -6.31 -6.61 9.00
CA HIS A 106 -5.14 -7.49 8.94
C HIS A 106 -4.58 -7.65 7.53
N ASN A 107 -5.44 -7.71 6.52
CA ASN A 107 -5.04 -7.93 5.13
C ASN A 107 -5.90 -7.14 4.15
N VAL A 108 -5.31 -6.79 3.02
CA VAL A 108 -6.05 -6.38 1.82
C VAL A 108 -5.92 -7.48 0.78
N ASN A 109 -7.04 -7.95 0.27
CA ASN A 109 -7.09 -8.94 -0.81
C ASN A 109 -7.77 -8.31 -2.02
N ILE A 110 -7.06 -8.28 -3.14
CA ILE A 110 -7.61 -7.85 -4.42
C ILE A 110 -7.60 -9.02 -5.40
N THR A 111 -8.70 -9.20 -6.11
CA THR A 111 -8.80 -10.18 -7.20
C THR A 111 -9.06 -9.42 -8.49
N PHE A 112 -8.16 -9.56 -9.45
CA PHE A 112 -8.22 -8.85 -10.71
C PHE A 112 -7.66 -9.70 -11.85
N LYS A 113 -7.90 -9.29 -13.09
CA LYS A 113 -7.19 -9.79 -14.26
C LYS A 113 -6.79 -8.63 -15.18
N VAL A 114 -5.80 -8.86 -16.00
CA VAL A 114 -5.41 -7.94 -17.07
C VAL A 114 -5.56 -8.68 -18.41
N GLU A 115 -6.57 -8.33 -19.17
CA GLU A 115 -6.72 -8.80 -20.55
C GLU A 115 -5.86 -7.94 -21.46
N SER A 116 -4.97 -8.57 -22.23
CA SER A 116 -4.03 -7.81 -23.04
C SER A 116 -3.65 -8.50 -24.34
N VAL A 117 -3.33 -7.67 -25.35
CA VAL A 117 -2.79 -8.11 -26.64
C VAL A 117 -1.48 -7.36 -26.89
N ALA A 118 -0.36 -8.09 -26.81
CA ALA A 118 1.00 -7.57 -27.01
C ALA A 118 1.27 -6.22 -26.32
N PRO A 119 0.95 -6.06 -25.01
CA PRO A 119 1.08 -4.78 -24.34
C PRO A 119 2.55 -4.41 -24.14
N GLN A 120 2.87 -3.16 -24.41
CA GLN A 120 4.15 -2.55 -24.03
C GLN A 120 3.87 -1.43 -23.03
N TYR A 121 3.98 -1.75 -21.75
CA TYR A 121 3.80 -0.78 -20.68
C TYR A 121 4.99 0.16 -20.58
N VAL A 122 4.71 1.43 -20.31
CA VAL A 122 5.70 2.47 -19.98
C VAL A 122 5.32 3.12 -18.66
N VAL A 123 6.33 3.43 -17.86
CA VAL A 123 6.20 4.30 -16.69
C VAL A 123 6.37 5.74 -17.13
N ILE A 124 5.56 6.64 -16.61
CA ILE A 124 5.45 8.00 -17.13
C ILE A 124 6.50 8.93 -16.53
N ASP A 125 6.80 8.77 -15.24
CA ASP A 125 7.83 9.59 -14.60
C ASP A 125 9.21 9.23 -15.17
N PRO A 126 9.96 10.18 -15.74
CA PRO A 126 11.28 9.89 -16.34
C PRO A 126 12.35 9.53 -15.30
N ALA A 127 12.12 9.79 -14.02
CA ALA A 127 12.99 9.38 -12.92
C ALA A 127 12.63 7.99 -12.36
N ASP A 128 11.52 7.40 -12.83
CA ASP A 128 11.10 6.05 -12.46
C ASP A 128 11.70 5.00 -13.39
N ILE A 129 11.71 3.75 -12.97
CA ILE A 129 12.25 2.65 -13.76
C ILE A 129 11.22 1.52 -13.96
N PRO A 130 11.23 0.86 -15.14
CA PRO A 130 10.40 -0.33 -15.36
C PRO A 130 10.83 -1.51 -14.45
N PRO A 131 9.97 -2.54 -14.29
CA PRO A 131 8.70 -2.71 -14.99
C PRO A 131 7.57 -1.85 -14.42
N ALA A 132 6.50 -1.69 -15.21
CA ALA A 132 5.24 -1.12 -14.75
C ALA A 132 4.59 -2.05 -13.72
N THR A 133 4.15 -1.48 -12.60
CA THR A 133 3.66 -2.20 -11.43
C THR A 133 2.34 -1.66 -10.94
N LEU A 134 1.60 -2.52 -10.21
CA LEU A 134 0.45 -2.19 -9.41
C LEU A 134 0.82 -2.34 -7.94
N HIS A 135 0.46 -1.37 -7.11
CA HIS A 135 0.56 -1.40 -5.66
C HIS A 135 -0.79 -1.15 -5.01
N VAL A 136 -1.10 -1.89 -3.96
CA VAL A 136 -2.20 -1.52 -3.07
C VAL A 136 -1.76 -0.30 -2.26
N PHE A 137 -2.67 0.63 -2.04
CA PHE A 137 -2.42 1.79 -1.20
C PHE A 137 -3.63 2.15 -0.36
N PHE A 138 -3.40 2.94 0.68
CA PHE A 138 -4.46 3.62 1.41
C PHE A 138 -4.02 5.04 1.80
N GLU A 139 -5.01 5.88 2.05
CA GLU A 139 -4.87 7.28 2.39
C GLU A 139 -5.75 7.63 3.60
N GLN A 140 -5.23 8.46 4.50
CA GLN A 140 -6.00 8.96 5.64
C GLN A 140 -7.15 9.86 5.21
N GLN A 141 -8.17 9.96 6.07
CA GLN A 141 -9.20 10.96 5.93
C GLN A 141 -8.59 12.37 5.93
N ASN A 142 -9.08 13.21 5.01
CA ASN A 142 -8.67 14.61 4.88
C ASN A 142 -7.17 14.80 4.59
N ASP A 143 -6.47 13.80 4.05
CA ASP A 143 -5.12 14.04 3.53
C ASP A 143 -5.20 15.06 2.40
N ASN A 144 -4.37 16.09 2.48
CA ASN A 144 -4.28 17.17 1.50
C ASN A 144 -2.94 17.14 0.74
N LEU A 145 -2.31 15.98 0.70
CA LEU A 145 -1.01 15.70 0.07
C LEU A 145 0.19 16.39 0.75
N SER A 146 -0.02 17.12 1.85
CA SER A 146 1.05 17.79 2.60
C SER A 146 1.68 16.92 3.69
N ASN A 147 0.96 15.88 4.17
CA ASN A 147 1.44 14.99 5.21
C ASN A 147 2.07 13.73 4.60
N ALA A 148 3.37 13.57 4.79
CA ALA A 148 4.09 12.39 4.29
C ALA A 148 3.55 11.06 4.86
N ASN A 149 3.00 11.06 6.07
CA ASN A 149 2.42 9.89 6.72
C ASN A 149 0.92 9.71 6.44
N GLY A 150 0.32 10.55 5.62
CA GLY A 150 -1.09 10.44 5.23
C GLY A 150 -1.37 9.34 4.23
N ARG A 151 -0.37 8.89 3.48
CA ARG A 151 -0.49 7.89 2.40
C ARG A 151 0.52 6.79 2.54
N TRP A 152 0.08 5.56 2.31
CA TRP A 152 0.87 4.36 2.48
C TRP A 152 0.68 3.40 1.32
N TRP A 153 1.78 2.84 0.83
CA TRP A 153 1.82 1.88 -0.27
C TRP A 153 2.41 0.55 0.19
N ALA A 154 1.88 -0.53 -0.34
CA ALA A 154 2.42 -1.88 -0.18
C ALA A 154 3.71 -2.04 -0.99
N GLY A 155 4.80 -1.45 -0.51
CA GLY A 155 6.07 -1.42 -1.22
C GLY A 155 6.83 -2.73 -1.23
N ALA A 156 6.67 -3.57 -0.20
CA ALA A 156 7.29 -4.89 -0.16
C ALA A 156 6.57 -5.92 -1.05
N SER A 157 5.34 -5.61 -1.46
CA SER A 157 4.51 -6.45 -2.30
C SER A 157 4.02 -5.64 -3.49
N GLN A 158 4.49 -5.98 -4.68
CA GLN A 158 4.12 -5.33 -5.94
C GLN A 158 3.70 -6.37 -6.97
N TYR A 159 2.76 -6.02 -7.84
CA TYR A 159 2.38 -6.85 -8.97
C TYR A 159 2.92 -6.25 -10.27
N ASN A 160 3.69 -7.04 -11.02
CA ASN A 160 4.20 -6.63 -12.33
C ASN A 160 3.10 -6.78 -13.40
N LEU A 161 2.68 -5.68 -14.02
CA LEU A 161 1.64 -5.66 -15.05
C LEU A 161 2.03 -6.42 -16.33
N GLY A 162 3.32 -6.59 -16.57
CA GLY A 162 3.84 -7.38 -17.68
C GLY A 162 3.84 -8.89 -17.44
N SER A 163 3.53 -9.36 -16.22
CA SER A 163 3.34 -10.78 -15.96
C SER A 163 2.02 -11.22 -16.59
N LYS A 164 2.13 -11.99 -17.66
CA LYS A 164 1.04 -12.32 -18.57
C LYS A 164 0.16 -13.41 -17.98
N ASP A 165 -0.99 -13.04 -17.50
CA ASP A 165 -2.07 -14.00 -17.33
C ASP A 165 -3.41 -13.30 -17.58
N ASN A 166 -4.05 -13.58 -18.72
CA ASN A 166 -5.45 -13.24 -18.96
C ASN A 166 -6.40 -14.00 -18.00
N THR A 167 -5.86 -14.48 -16.87
CA THR A 167 -6.57 -15.18 -15.80
C THR A 167 -6.69 -14.29 -14.58
N ALA A 168 -7.72 -14.49 -13.77
CA ALA A 168 -7.86 -13.76 -12.52
C ALA A 168 -6.79 -14.19 -11.52
N VAL A 169 -6.15 -13.22 -10.88
CA VAL A 169 -5.14 -13.38 -9.83
C VAL A 169 -5.67 -12.78 -8.55
N THR A 170 -5.48 -13.47 -7.43
CA THR A 170 -5.71 -12.87 -6.11
C THR A 170 -4.36 -12.44 -5.51
N TYR A 171 -4.28 -11.17 -5.17
CA TYR A 171 -3.12 -10.55 -4.57
C TYR A 171 -3.45 -10.13 -3.14
N SER A 172 -2.71 -10.69 -2.18
CA SER A 172 -2.95 -10.49 -0.75
C SER A 172 -1.78 -9.73 -0.12
N VAL A 173 -2.09 -8.67 0.61
CA VAL A 173 -1.10 -7.82 1.28
C VAL A 173 -1.41 -7.74 2.77
N PRO A 174 -0.53 -8.23 3.64
CA PRO A 174 -0.66 -8.03 5.09
C PRO A 174 -0.61 -6.54 5.47
N LEU A 175 -1.47 -6.12 6.37
CA LEU A 175 -1.47 -4.75 6.90
C LEU A 175 -0.52 -4.65 8.11
N THR A 176 0.78 -4.89 7.83
CA THR A 176 1.87 -4.81 8.79
C THR A 176 2.93 -3.79 8.33
N PRO A 177 3.56 -3.04 9.23
CA PRO A 177 4.46 -1.92 8.86
C PRO A 177 5.64 -2.31 7.98
N ASP A 178 6.10 -3.57 8.03
CA ASP A 178 7.19 -4.09 7.22
C ASP A 178 6.84 -4.26 5.74
N GLN A 179 5.54 -4.37 5.42
CA GLN A 179 5.03 -4.49 4.05
C GLN A 179 4.73 -3.13 3.40
N TRP A 180 4.63 -2.06 4.21
CA TRP A 180 4.17 -0.76 3.76
C TRP A 180 5.23 0.33 3.98
N SER A 181 5.17 1.37 3.15
CA SER A 181 5.94 2.59 3.37
C SER A 181 5.12 3.82 2.99
N ASN A 182 5.46 4.95 3.63
CA ASN A 182 4.88 6.24 3.31
C ASN A 182 5.52 6.83 2.02
N VAL A 183 5.11 8.03 1.63
CA VAL A 183 5.60 8.73 0.44
C VAL A 183 7.13 8.99 0.45
N LEU A 184 7.77 8.95 1.60
CA LEU A 184 9.22 9.08 1.75
C LEU A 184 9.95 7.73 1.83
N GLY A 185 9.25 6.60 1.61
CA GLY A 185 9.80 5.26 1.75
C GLY A 185 10.02 4.81 3.21
N GLN A 186 9.53 5.55 4.19
CA GLN A 186 9.68 5.23 5.60
C GLN A 186 8.64 4.18 6.05
N ARG A 187 9.04 3.32 7.00
CA ARG A 187 8.25 2.21 7.54
C ARG A 187 8.02 2.36 9.04
N ASP A 188 7.72 3.58 9.49
CA ASP A 188 7.45 3.85 10.89
C ASP A 188 6.14 3.21 11.35
N ALA A 189 6.23 2.28 12.31
CA ALA A 189 5.09 1.50 12.76
C ALA A 189 4.02 2.35 13.44
N GLN A 190 4.41 3.35 14.22
CA GLN A 190 3.45 4.21 14.93
C GLN A 190 2.64 5.05 13.94
N SER A 191 3.31 5.67 12.98
CA SER A 191 2.66 6.45 11.92
C SER A 191 1.77 5.58 11.04
N PHE A 192 2.23 4.35 10.71
CA PHE A 192 1.45 3.39 9.93
C PHE A 192 0.13 3.03 10.62
N TYR A 193 0.17 2.60 11.89
CA TYR A 193 -1.05 2.22 12.60
C TYR A 193 -1.96 3.42 12.88
N SER A 194 -1.41 4.61 13.11
CA SER A 194 -2.20 5.84 13.22
C SER A 194 -2.93 6.17 11.92
N ALA A 195 -2.28 5.98 10.77
CA ALA A 195 -2.90 6.16 9.47
C ALA A 195 -3.97 5.10 9.19
N LEU A 196 -3.67 3.83 9.52
CA LEU A 196 -4.58 2.70 9.33
C LEU A 196 -5.89 2.85 10.12
N GLN A 197 -5.82 3.40 11.34
CA GLN A 197 -7.00 3.66 12.17
C GLN A 197 -7.90 4.80 11.65
N ASN A 198 -7.41 5.57 10.70
CA ASN A 198 -8.10 6.75 10.15
C ASN A 198 -8.10 6.73 8.61
N ILE A 199 -8.29 5.55 8.03
CA ILE A 199 -8.38 5.41 6.56
C ILE A 199 -9.59 6.18 6.05
N GLY A 200 -9.40 6.94 4.97
CA GLY A 200 -10.46 7.60 4.22
C GLY A 200 -10.62 7.04 2.81
N TRP A 201 -9.52 6.55 2.24
CA TRP A 201 -9.47 5.99 0.89
C TRP A 201 -8.59 4.75 0.83
N ILE A 202 -8.99 3.80 0.00
CA ILE A 202 -8.22 2.60 -0.27
C ILE A 202 -8.31 2.25 -1.76
N GLY A 203 -7.28 1.62 -2.30
CA GLY A 203 -7.30 1.24 -3.70
C GLY A 203 -5.97 0.76 -4.23
N MET A 204 -5.71 1.08 -5.50
CA MET A 204 -4.50 0.71 -6.23
C MET A 204 -3.86 1.93 -6.87
N THR A 205 -2.53 1.88 -6.98
CA THR A 205 -1.75 2.84 -7.76
C THR A 205 -0.92 2.14 -8.82
N PHE A 206 -0.61 2.87 -9.86
CA PHE A 206 0.15 2.39 -11.00
C PHE A 206 1.40 3.25 -11.20
N GLY A 207 2.55 2.61 -11.34
CA GLY A 207 3.84 3.29 -11.49
C GLY A 207 4.95 2.30 -11.78
N GLY A 208 6.21 2.73 -11.65
CA GLY A 208 7.39 1.88 -11.77
C GLY A 208 7.86 1.35 -10.43
N GLN A 209 9.16 1.07 -10.33
CA GLN A 209 9.75 0.48 -9.13
C GLN A 209 10.03 1.49 -8.01
N TYR A 210 10.16 2.78 -8.33
CA TYR A 210 10.48 3.82 -7.35
C TYR A 210 9.30 4.73 -7.03
N PHE A 211 8.46 5.04 -8.03
CA PHE A 211 7.36 5.98 -7.89
C PHE A 211 6.02 5.29 -8.17
N TRP A 212 5.49 4.63 -7.16
CA TRP A 212 4.38 3.68 -7.26
C TRP A 212 3.00 4.28 -7.60
N GLY A 213 2.91 5.57 -7.78
CA GLY A 213 1.69 6.27 -8.16
C GLY A 213 1.91 7.35 -9.21
N HIS A 214 3.03 7.28 -9.96
CA HIS A 214 3.40 8.31 -10.94
C HIS A 214 3.00 7.99 -12.38
N GLY A 215 2.26 6.92 -12.58
CA GLY A 215 1.55 6.64 -13.82
C GLY A 215 2.15 5.56 -14.70
N VAL A 216 1.20 4.84 -15.33
CA VAL A 216 1.47 3.81 -16.33
C VAL A 216 0.60 4.06 -17.53
N ALA A 217 1.17 3.87 -18.72
CA ALA A 217 0.48 3.91 -20.01
C ALA A 217 0.96 2.76 -20.91
N LEU A 218 0.40 2.68 -22.10
CA LEU A 218 0.84 1.79 -23.17
C LEU A 218 1.60 2.55 -24.23
N ALA A 219 2.81 2.11 -24.57
CA ALA A 219 3.52 2.54 -25.77
C ALA A 219 2.95 1.86 -27.03
N SER A 220 2.44 0.62 -26.88
CA SER A 220 1.78 -0.11 -27.97
C SER A 220 0.97 -1.29 -27.41
N GLY A 221 0.14 -1.89 -28.27
CA GLY A 221 -0.76 -2.98 -27.88
C GLY A 221 -2.01 -2.48 -27.18
N SER A 222 -2.70 -3.38 -26.50
CA SER A 222 -3.87 -3.05 -25.68
C SER A 222 -3.84 -3.80 -24.36
N ALA A 223 -4.39 -3.19 -23.32
CA ALA A 223 -4.58 -3.85 -22.03
C ALA A 223 -5.78 -3.27 -21.29
N LYS A 224 -6.61 -4.14 -20.74
CA LYS A 224 -7.78 -3.84 -19.94
C LYS A 224 -7.59 -4.42 -18.54
N TYR A 225 -7.64 -3.56 -17.54
CA TYR A 225 -7.67 -3.97 -16.13
C TYR A 225 -9.10 -4.25 -15.71
N ILE A 226 -9.34 -5.35 -15.04
CA ILE A 226 -10.66 -5.77 -14.54
C ILE A 226 -10.54 -6.14 -13.08
N LEU A 227 -11.21 -5.41 -12.19
CA LEU A 227 -11.32 -5.77 -10.78
C LEU A 227 -12.56 -6.63 -10.56
N VAL A 228 -12.36 -7.82 -9.99
CA VAL A 228 -13.44 -8.78 -9.69
C VAL A 228 -13.64 -9.00 -8.19
N GLY A 229 -12.77 -8.48 -7.33
CA GLY A 229 -12.91 -8.56 -5.88
C GLY A 229 -11.97 -7.62 -5.15
N PHE A 230 -12.47 -7.01 -4.07
CA PHE A 230 -11.67 -6.20 -3.14
C PHE A 230 -12.20 -6.41 -1.71
N GLN A 231 -11.36 -6.91 -0.82
CA GLN A 231 -11.72 -7.22 0.55
C GLN A 231 -10.64 -6.73 1.50
N VAL A 232 -11.07 -6.24 2.66
CA VAL A 232 -10.18 -5.85 3.76
C VAL A 232 -10.63 -6.57 5.01
N ASN A 233 -9.78 -7.38 5.62
CA ASN A 233 -10.11 -8.22 6.76
C ASN A 233 -8.98 -8.23 7.80
#